data_ddfa87065dc4daa233103cafb26cf111
#
_entry.id   ddfa87065dc4daa233103cafb26cf111
#
_cell.length_a   1.000
_cell.length_b   1.000
_cell.length_c   1.000
_cell.angle_alpha   90.00
_cell.angle_beta   90.00
_cell.angle_gamma   90.00
#
_symmetry.space_group_name_H-M   'P 1'
#
loop_
_entity.id
_entity.type
_entity.pdbx_description
1 polymer ?
#
loop_
_entity_poly.entity_id
_entity_poly.type
_entity_poly.pdbx_seq_one_letter_code
_entity_poly.pdbx_strand_id
1 'polypeptide(L)'
;MKILVPVFMALSIGAQAQSIHFKSVVVDTHNDAVTACIEKKVSLDQDLRGINHSDLKRFKEGGLDYQLFSIWCDGDKKNPYAWAMREMDTLDAVAARNPDKMVVAKNWAQIQKALKEGKLVAQYGVEGGHMIEDDINKLDTFYKRGVRYMTLTWNNSPSWASSHTDEKNAKYAGPRGLTFFGKQIIQRMNQLGMIVDISHVGEATFWDAIKTTTKPVIASHSNAYTICPVTRNLKDDQIKAVGKNGGVIHLNFFSAFVDSSFQAKNMAFRRKHKTE
;
A
#
# COMPACT_ATOMS: atom_id res chain seq x y z
N MET A 1 -6.56 49.51 1.51
CA MET A 1 -5.29 48.85 1.86
C MET A 1 -5.46 47.68 2.83
N LYS A 2 -6.58 46.92 2.78
CA LYS A 2 -6.87 45.79 3.70
C LYS A 2 -7.05 44.41 3.05
N ILE A 3 -6.84 44.27 1.73
CA ILE A 3 -7.11 43.02 1.00
C ILE A 3 -5.81 42.27 0.61
N LEU A 4 -4.64 42.89 0.73
CA LEU A 4 -3.37 42.27 0.32
C LEU A 4 -2.73 41.36 1.35
N VAL A 5 -3.04 41.50 2.65
CA VAL A 5 -2.41 40.73 3.71
C VAL A 5 -2.75 39.23 3.69
N PRO A 6 -4.02 38.80 3.49
CA PRO A 6 -4.35 37.36 3.49
C PRO A 6 -3.80 36.63 2.25
N VAL A 7 -3.66 37.31 1.10
CA VAL A 7 -3.11 36.68 -0.12
C VAL A 7 -1.61 36.41 0.02
N PHE A 8 -0.86 37.37 0.59
CA PHE A 8 0.58 37.17 0.84
C PHE A 8 0.84 36.07 1.88
N MET A 9 0.01 35.93 2.92
CA MET A 9 0.14 34.90 3.94
C MET A 9 -0.17 33.50 3.38
N ALA A 10 -1.20 33.36 2.53
CA ALA A 10 -1.53 32.10 1.87
C ALA A 10 -0.44 31.69 0.86
N LEU A 11 0.16 32.61 0.12
CA LEU A 11 1.26 32.35 -0.80
C LEU A 11 2.55 31.95 -0.04
N SER A 12 2.84 32.55 1.10
CA SER A 12 4.02 32.21 1.91
C SER A 12 3.91 30.84 2.55
N ILE A 13 2.73 30.43 3.02
CA ILE A 13 2.48 29.10 3.57
C ILE A 13 2.63 28.03 2.48
N GLY A 14 2.07 28.27 1.29
CA GLY A 14 2.20 27.36 0.14
C GLY A 14 3.65 27.16 -0.30
N ALA A 15 4.41 28.24 -0.40
CA ALA A 15 5.83 28.19 -0.75
C ALA A 15 6.68 27.47 0.31
N GLN A 16 6.37 27.64 1.59
CA GLN A 16 7.04 26.96 2.68
C GLN A 16 6.74 25.46 2.72
N ALA A 17 5.48 25.07 2.53
CA ALA A 17 5.05 23.68 2.45
C ALA A 17 5.72 22.96 1.27
N GLN A 18 5.77 23.58 0.09
CA GLN A 18 6.46 23.07 -1.09
C GLN A 18 7.97 22.91 -0.84
N SER A 19 8.60 23.87 -0.16
CA SER A 19 10.02 23.77 0.21
C SER A 19 10.31 22.62 1.17
N ILE A 20 9.44 22.34 2.14
CA ILE A 20 9.59 21.21 3.08
C ILE A 20 9.43 19.89 2.32
N HIS A 21 8.41 19.77 1.46
CA HIS A 21 8.17 18.56 0.68
C HIS A 21 9.40 18.15 -0.14
N PHE A 22 9.95 19.06 -0.95
CA PHE A 22 11.11 18.77 -1.81
C PHE A 22 12.46 18.65 -1.08
N LYS A 23 12.51 18.99 0.22
CA LYS A 23 13.71 18.79 1.08
C LYS A 23 13.63 17.54 1.94
N SER A 24 12.46 16.93 2.06
CA SER A 24 12.22 15.73 2.85
C SER A 24 12.30 14.50 1.96
N VAL A 25 12.63 13.35 2.55
CA VAL A 25 12.46 12.06 1.86
C VAL A 25 10.98 11.72 1.86
N VAL A 26 10.37 11.70 0.68
CA VAL A 26 8.95 11.39 0.49
C VAL A 26 8.79 9.90 0.19
N VAL A 27 8.03 9.22 1.05
CA VAL A 27 7.80 7.78 0.98
C VAL A 27 6.31 7.51 0.76
N ASP A 28 5.99 6.75 -0.27
CA ASP A 28 4.66 6.18 -0.51
C ASP A 28 4.74 4.65 -0.36
N THR A 29 3.87 4.10 0.46
CA THR A 29 3.92 2.68 0.82
C THR A 29 2.96 1.80 0.03
N HIS A 30 2.15 2.39 -0.88
CA HIS A 30 1.20 1.59 -1.65
C HIS A 30 0.81 2.24 -2.98
N ASN A 31 1.03 1.53 -4.08
CA ASN A 31 0.67 2.00 -5.42
C ASN A 31 0.51 0.82 -6.38
N ASP A 32 -0.68 0.67 -6.99
CA ASP A 32 -1.05 -0.43 -7.89
C ASP A 32 -0.62 -0.21 -9.34
N ALA A 33 0.35 0.67 -9.57
CA ALA A 33 0.75 1.07 -10.92
C ALA A 33 1.28 -0.10 -11.75
N VAL A 34 1.90 -1.11 -11.13
CA VAL A 34 2.45 -2.28 -11.85
C VAL A 34 1.33 -3.13 -12.42
N THR A 35 0.34 -3.49 -11.61
CA THR A 35 -0.86 -4.21 -12.05
C THR A 35 -1.54 -3.48 -13.19
N ALA A 36 -1.80 -2.17 -13.02
CA ALA A 36 -2.42 -1.36 -14.05
C ALA A 36 -1.61 -1.30 -15.35
N CYS A 37 -0.27 -1.29 -15.28
CA CYS A 37 0.59 -1.34 -16.45
C CYS A 37 0.47 -2.67 -17.20
N ILE A 38 0.45 -3.80 -16.50
CA ILE A 38 0.30 -5.11 -17.11
C ILE A 38 -1.06 -5.25 -17.80
N GLU A 39 -2.13 -4.85 -17.12
CA GLU A 39 -3.50 -4.97 -17.64
C GLU A 39 -3.74 -4.08 -18.86
N LYS A 40 -3.21 -2.85 -18.82
CA LYS A 40 -3.32 -1.89 -19.93
C LYS A 40 -2.23 -2.06 -21.01
N LYS A 41 -1.29 -3.00 -20.84
CA LYS A 41 -0.16 -3.24 -21.74
C LYS A 41 0.70 -2.00 -22.00
N VAL A 42 0.97 -1.25 -20.95
CA VAL A 42 1.83 -0.06 -20.95
C VAL A 42 2.98 -0.23 -19.96
N SER A 43 3.93 0.71 -19.92
CA SER A 43 5.09 0.64 -19.03
C SER A 43 5.29 1.94 -18.26
N LEU A 44 5.74 1.85 -17.01
CA LEU A 44 5.96 3.02 -16.12
C LEU A 44 6.98 4.04 -16.65
N ASP A 45 7.83 3.65 -17.58
CA ASP A 45 8.81 4.52 -18.25
C ASP A 45 8.24 5.30 -19.46
N GLN A 46 6.95 5.11 -19.77
CA GLN A 46 6.20 5.91 -20.74
C GLN A 46 5.51 7.11 -20.09
N ASP A 47 5.11 8.11 -20.88
CA ASP A 47 4.16 9.13 -20.42
C ASP A 47 2.75 8.52 -20.36
N LEU A 48 2.26 8.29 -19.13
CA LEU A 48 0.97 7.64 -18.90
C LEU A 48 -0.15 8.63 -18.53
N ARG A 49 -0.03 9.92 -18.85
CA ARG A 49 -1.10 10.88 -18.62
C ARG A 49 -2.37 10.48 -19.36
N GLY A 50 -3.50 10.52 -18.65
CA GLY A 50 -4.80 10.07 -19.19
C GLY A 50 -4.96 8.54 -19.30
N ILE A 51 -3.91 7.77 -19.05
CA ILE A 51 -3.91 6.29 -19.07
C ILE A 51 -3.81 5.74 -17.65
N ASN A 52 -2.85 6.24 -16.87
CA ASN A 52 -2.60 5.82 -15.51
C ASN A 52 -2.39 7.01 -14.57
N HIS A 53 -2.51 6.81 -13.25
CA HIS A 53 -2.34 7.88 -12.27
C HIS A 53 -0.87 8.27 -12.05
N SER A 54 0.08 7.39 -12.37
CA SER A 54 1.50 7.59 -12.13
C SER A 54 2.36 7.01 -13.25
N ASP A 55 3.55 7.58 -13.40
CA ASP A 55 4.66 7.11 -14.22
C ASP A 55 5.97 7.66 -13.66
N LEU A 56 7.13 7.19 -14.14
CA LEU A 56 8.45 7.60 -13.61
C LEU A 56 8.69 9.11 -13.68
N LYS A 57 8.20 9.76 -14.74
CA LYS A 57 8.35 11.21 -14.90
C LYS A 57 7.57 11.96 -13.82
N ARG A 58 6.30 11.61 -13.62
CA ARG A 58 5.44 12.24 -12.61
C ARG A 58 5.86 11.94 -11.18
N PHE A 59 6.42 10.76 -10.91
CA PHE A 59 7.03 10.48 -9.61
C PHE A 59 8.17 11.48 -9.31
N LYS A 60 9.05 11.73 -10.28
CA LYS A 60 10.14 12.70 -10.14
C LYS A 60 9.62 14.14 -10.02
N GLU A 61 8.66 14.52 -10.85
CA GLU A 61 8.02 15.84 -10.81
C GLU A 61 7.31 16.10 -9.47
N GLY A 62 6.70 15.05 -8.90
CA GLY A 62 6.04 15.07 -7.59
C GLY A 62 6.99 14.99 -6.40
N GLY A 63 8.29 14.83 -6.61
CA GLY A 63 9.27 14.74 -5.53
C GLY A 63 9.18 13.45 -4.73
N LEU A 64 8.69 12.36 -5.33
CA LEU A 64 8.65 11.04 -4.68
C LEU A 64 10.03 10.40 -4.73
N ASP A 65 10.55 10.03 -3.55
CA ASP A 65 11.88 9.43 -3.41
C ASP A 65 11.82 7.91 -3.24
N TYR A 66 10.75 7.40 -2.64
CA TYR A 66 10.64 6.00 -2.30
C TYR A 66 9.20 5.49 -2.47
N GLN A 67 9.02 4.48 -3.33
CA GLN A 67 7.75 3.80 -3.57
C GLN A 67 7.83 2.32 -3.21
N LEU A 68 6.95 1.87 -2.33
CA LEU A 68 6.63 0.46 -2.25
C LEU A 68 5.49 0.17 -3.24
N PHE A 69 5.82 -0.56 -4.29
CA PHE A 69 4.83 -0.96 -5.30
C PHE A 69 4.01 -2.13 -4.79
N SER A 70 2.70 -2.02 -4.88
CA SER A 70 1.78 -3.10 -4.61
C SER A 70 1.96 -4.20 -5.66
N ILE A 71 2.10 -5.41 -5.18
CA ILE A 71 2.09 -6.66 -5.94
C ILE A 71 0.76 -7.31 -5.59
N TRP A 72 -0.20 -7.21 -6.49
CA TRP A 72 -1.60 -7.46 -6.19
C TRP A 72 -2.36 -8.15 -7.32
N CYS A 73 -3.35 -8.93 -6.95
CA CYS A 73 -4.41 -9.40 -7.84
C CYS A 73 -5.73 -9.63 -7.09
N ASP A 74 -6.83 -9.74 -7.85
CA ASP A 74 -8.12 -10.12 -7.27
C ASP A 74 -8.04 -11.45 -6.54
N GLY A 75 -8.86 -11.59 -5.49
CA GLY A 75 -8.85 -12.77 -4.63
C GLY A 75 -9.33 -14.07 -5.30
N ASP A 76 -10.00 -13.99 -6.45
CA ASP A 76 -10.43 -15.12 -7.27
C ASP A 76 -9.47 -15.44 -8.43
N LYS A 77 -8.35 -14.72 -8.53
CA LYS A 77 -7.37 -14.95 -9.58
C LYS A 77 -6.75 -16.34 -9.46
N LYS A 78 -6.72 -17.06 -10.56
CA LYS A 78 -6.02 -18.35 -10.65
C LYS A 78 -4.51 -18.12 -10.62
N ASN A 79 -3.78 -18.92 -9.83
CA ASN A 79 -2.34 -18.87 -9.68
C ASN A 79 -1.83 -17.48 -9.24
N PRO A 80 -2.33 -16.93 -8.11
CA PRO A 80 -1.96 -15.59 -7.65
C PRO A 80 -0.46 -15.45 -7.37
N TYR A 81 0.21 -16.52 -6.92
CA TYR A 81 1.65 -16.52 -6.75
C TYR A 81 2.42 -16.30 -8.07
N ALA A 82 2.03 -16.98 -9.14
CA ALA A 82 2.65 -16.78 -10.44
C ALA A 82 2.40 -15.37 -11.00
N TRP A 83 1.23 -14.80 -10.70
CA TRP A 83 0.93 -13.41 -11.03
C TRP A 83 1.84 -12.44 -10.27
N ALA A 84 2.04 -12.64 -8.97
CA ALA A 84 2.97 -11.84 -8.16
C ALA A 84 4.40 -11.86 -8.72
N MET A 85 4.88 -13.03 -9.12
CA MET A 85 6.21 -13.16 -9.74
C MET A 85 6.30 -12.35 -11.04
N ARG A 86 5.25 -12.40 -11.89
CA ARG A 86 5.17 -11.62 -13.13
C ARG A 86 5.18 -10.10 -12.87
N GLU A 87 4.49 -9.63 -11.85
CA GLU A 87 4.49 -8.20 -11.48
C GLU A 87 5.88 -7.75 -11.05
N MET A 88 6.56 -8.52 -10.21
CA MET A 88 7.93 -8.24 -9.81
C MET A 88 8.89 -8.25 -11.00
N ASP A 89 8.79 -9.23 -11.91
CA ASP A 89 9.60 -9.27 -13.12
C ASP A 89 9.34 -8.06 -14.04
N THR A 90 8.10 -7.60 -14.11
CA THR A 90 7.73 -6.39 -14.87
C THR A 90 8.41 -5.14 -14.30
N LEU A 91 8.40 -4.96 -12.98
CA LEU A 91 9.06 -3.81 -12.35
C LEU A 91 10.59 -3.91 -12.43
N ASP A 92 11.16 -5.11 -12.24
CA ASP A 92 12.60 -5.35 -12.43
C ASP A 92 13.04 -4.97 -13.86
N ALA A 93 12.24 -5.30 -14.88
CA ALA A 93 12.52 -4.94 -16.28
C ALA A 93 12.46 -3.42 -16.52
N VAL A 94 11.52 -2.71 -15.87
CA VAL A 94 11.47 -1.23 -15.91
C VAL A 94 12.73 -0.63 -15.28
N ALA A 95 13.13 -1.12 -14.10
CA ALA A 95 14.33 -0.65 -13.42
C ALA A 95 15.60 -0.91 -14.24
N ALA A 96 15.72 -2.08 -14.84
CA ALA A 96 16.86 -2.44 -15.68
C ALA A 96 17.03 -1.52 -16.91
N ARG A 97 15.92 -1.03 -17.48
CA ARG A 97 15.94 -0.07 -18.61
C ARG A 97 16.17 1.38 -18.17
N ASN A 98 15.99 1.69 -16.90
CA ASN A 98 16.07 3.05 -16.33
C ASN A 98 16.99 3.14 -15.12
N PRO A 99 18.26 2.65 -15.20
CA PRO A 99 19.16 2.56 -14.05
C PRO A 99 19.61 3.94 -13.54
N ASP A 100 19.42 4.98 -14.34
CA ASP A 100 19.65 6.38 -13.98
C ASP A 100 18.49 7.00 -13.17
N LYS A 101 17.28 6.43 -13.26
CA LYS A 101 16.05 7.00 -12.66
C LYS A 101 15.56 6.25 -11.44
N MET A 102 15.70 4.92 -11.41
CA MET A 102 15.18 4.10 -10.32
C MET A 102 16.06 2.87 -10.03
N VAL A 103 15.87 2.33 -8.84
CA VAL A 103 16.50 1.08 -8.42
C VAL A 103 15.53 0.25 -7.58
N VAL A 104 15.43 -1.06 -7.84
CA VAL A 104 14.75 -1.99 -6.94
C VAL A 104 15.71 -2.35 -5.82
N ALA A 105 15.51 -1.74 -4.64
CA ALA A 105 16.39 -1.90 -3.50
C ALA A 105 15.95 -3.07 -2.61
N LYS A 106 16.89 -3.91 -2.20
CA LYS A 106 16.62 -5.09 -1.35
C LYS A 106 17.15 -4.94 0.08
N ASN A 107 17.91 -3.90 0.37
CA ASN A 107 18.48 -3.64 1.69
C ASN A 107 18.72 -2.15 1.92
N TRP A 108 18.99 -1.81 3.18
CA TRP A 108 19.17 -0.43 3.60
C TRP A 108 20.32 0.30 2.87
N ALA A 109 21.43 -0.37 2.63
CA ALA A 109 22.56 0.24 1.93
C ALA A 109 22.21 0.66 0.49
N GLN A 110 21.43 -0.18 -0.21
CA GLN A 110 20.93 0.16 -1.56
C GLN A 110 19.93 1.31 -1.52
N ILE A 111 19.03 1.36 -0.51
CA ILE A 111 18.10 2.47 -0.31
C ILE A 111 18.88 3.78 -0.12
N GLN A 112 19.81 3.82 0.83
CA GLN A 112 20.61 5.02 1.11
C GLN A 112 21.39 5.50 -0.11
N LYS A 113 21.99 4.57 -0.87
CA LYS A 113 22.73 4.89 -2.09
C LYS A 113 21.80 5.52 -3.13
N ALA A 114 20.64 4.93 -3.39
CA ALA A 114 19.71 5.43 -4.39
C ALA A 114 19.14 6.82 -4.02
N LEU A 115 18.78 7.03 -2.76
CA LEU A 115 18.35 8.34 -2.25
C LEU A 115 19.44 9.40 -2.44
N LYS A 116 20.69 9.07 -2.12
CA LYS A 116 21.84 9.98 -2.32
C LYS A 116 22.08 10.32 -3.80
N GLU A 117 21.80 9.38 -4.69
CA GLU A 117 21.90 9.56 -6.14
C GLU A 117 20.67 10.24 -6.76
N GLY A 118 19.66 10.57 -5.95
CA GLY A 118 18.41 11.20 -6.40
C GLY A 118 17.55 10.29 -7.30
N LYS A 119 17.70 8.96 -7.16
CA LYS A 119 16.93 7.95 -7.86
C LYS A 119 15.72 7.55 -7.04
N LEU A 120 14.62 7.21 -7.73
CA LEU A 120 13.47 6.57 -7.09
C LEU A 120 13.88 5.22 -6.51
N VAL A 121 13.71 5.06 -5.21
CA VAL A 121 13.79 3.74 -4.56
C VAL A 121 12.49 3.00 -4.82
N ALA A 122 12.56 1.82 -5.40
CA ALA A 122 11.45 0.91 -5.54
C ALA A 122 11.63 -0.30 -4.62
N GLN A 123 10.56 -0.72 -3.97
CA GLN A 123 10.47 -2.01 -3.28
C GLN A 123 9.12 -2.66 -3.54
N TYR A 124 8.99 -3.94 -3.20
CA TYR A 124 7.75 -4.69 -3.33
C TYR A 124 7.03 -4.80 -1.99
N GLY A 125 5.72 -4.55 -2.02
CA GLY A 125 4.78 -4.91 -0.99
C GLY A 125 3.73 -5.86 -1.55
N VAL A 126 3.62 -7.07 -1.04
CA VAL A 126 2.59 -8.02 -1.49
C VAL A 126 1.28 -7.69 -0.80
N GLU A 127 0.22 -7.43 -1.58
CA GLU A 127 -1.09 -7.12 -1.05
C GLU A 127 -2.02 -8.32 -1.10
N GLY A 128 -2.15 -8.96 0.06
CA GLY A 128 -3.04 -10.09 0.29
C GLY A 128 -2.33 -11.42 0.46
N GLY A 129 -2.58 -12.04 1.62
CA GLY A 129 -2.00 -13.32 1.97
C GLY A 129 -2.41 -14.50 1.09
N HIS A 130 -3.45 -14.34 0.25
CA HIS A 130 -3.82 -15.32 -0.77
C HIS A 130 -2.70 -15.54 -1.81
N MET A 131 -1.81 -14.55 -1.98
CA MET A 131 -0.69 -14.62 -2.92
C MET A 131 0.35 -15.70 -2.57
N ILE A 132 0.40 -16.17 -1.32
CA ILE A 132 1.28 -17.28 -0.94
C ILE A 132 0.61 -18.67 -1.12
N GLU A 133 -0.67 -18.73 -1.51
CA GLU A 133 -1.41 -19.97 -1.77
C GLU A 133 -1.26 -21.00 -0.61
N ASP A 134 -1.37 -20.50 0.63
CA ASP A 134 -1.22 -21.25 1.90
C ASP A 134 0.12 -22.00 2.07
N ASP A 135 1.17 -21.58 1.35
CA ASP A 135 2.52 -22.16 1.43
C ASP A 135 3.53 -21.15 2.01
N ILE A 136 4.02 -21.42 3.22
CA ILE A 136 5.00 -20.57 3.91
C ILE A 136 6.34 -20.45 3.15
N ASN A 137 6.70 -21.44 2.31
CA ASN A 137 7.92 -21.38 1.51
C ASN A 137 7.82 -20.32 0.40
N LYS A 138 6.61 -20.00 -0.07
CA LYS A 138 6.36 -18.90 -1.00
C LYS A 138 6.59 -17.55 -0.35
N LEU A 139 6.28 -17.40 0.94
CA LEU A 139 6.64 -16.21 1.72
C LEU A 139 8.16 -16.00 1.75
N ASP A 140 8.94 -17.06 2.00
CA ASP A 140 10.40 -17.03 1.97
C ASP A 140 10.94 -16.61 0.59
N THR A 141 10.31 -17.11 -0.47
CA THR A 141 10.67 -16.76 -1.83
C THR A 141 10.36 -15.30 -2.13
N PHE A 142 9.23 -14.78 -1.68
CA PHE A 142 8.91 -13.36 -1.80
C PHE A 142 9.96 -12.47 -1.11
N TYR A 143 10.38 -12.83 0.11
CA TYR A 143 11.44 -12.08 0.80
C TYR A 143 12.77 -12.10 0.03
N LYS A 144 13.19 -13.26 -0.49
CA LYS A 144 14.40 -13.39 -1.31
C LYS A 144 14.32 -12.56 -2.61
N ARG A 145 13.13 -12.44 -3.21
CA ARG A 145 12.89 -11.57 -4.37
C ARG A 145 12.98 -10.08 -4.04
N GLY A 146 12.80 -9.69 -2.81
CA GLY A 146 12.89 -8.29 -2.37
C GLY A 146 11.60 -7.72 -1.79
N VAL A 147 10.58 -8.54 -1.58
CA VAL A 147 9.36 -8.12 -0.85
C VAL A 147 9.72 -7.70 0.57
N ARG A 148 9.22 -6.56 1.02
CA ARG A 148 9.54 -6.02 2.36
C ARG A 148 8.34 -5.88 3.27
N TYR A 149 7.11 -5.91 2.74
CA TYR A 149 5.92 -6.15 3.54
C TYR A 149 4.96 -7.13 2.84
N MET A 150 4.09 -7.75 3.61
CA MET A 150 2.91 -8.44 3.10
C MET A 150 1.69 -8.03 3.90
N THR A 151 0.63 -7.61 3.21
CA THR A 151 -0.69 -7.39 3.78
C THR A 151 -1.34 -8.75 4.03
N LEU A 152 -1.82 -9.00 5.25
CA LEU A 152 -2.29 -10.33 5.65
C LEU A 152 -3.53 -10.80 4.88
N THR A 153 -4.37 -9.85 4.46
CA THR A 153 -5.56 -10.09 3.62
C THR A 153 -5.67 -9.00 2.57
N TRP A 154 -6.38 -9.24 1.49
CA TRP A 154 -6.98 -8.20 0.69
C TRP A 154 -8.47 -8.06 1.09
N ASN A 155 -9.39 -7.77 0.17
CA ASN A 155 -10.83 -7.78 0.46
C ASN A 155 -11.36 -9.22 0.69
N ASN A 156 -10.68 -10.22 0.14
CA ASN A 156 -10.89 -11.64 0.41
C ASN A 156 -10.04 -12.11 1.59
N SER A 157 -10.52 -13.10 2.30
CA SER A 157 -9.81 -13.81 3.36
C SER A 157 -9.05 -15.01 2.79
N PRO A 158 -7.73 -15.13 3.04
CA PRO A 158 -7.07 -16.43 2.90
C PRO A 158 -7.61 -17.40 3.97
N SER A 159 -7.27 -18.68 3.89
CA SER A 159 -7.73 -19.73 4.82
C SER A 159 -7.35 -19.46 6.29
N TRP A 160 -6.42 -18.56 6.55
CA TRP A 160 -5.76 -18.36 7.84
C TRP A 160 -5.93 -16.98 8.48
N ALA A 161 -6.59 -16.03 7.80
CA ALA A 161 -6.87 -14.68 8.32
C ALA A 161 -8.18 -14.16 7.77
N SER A 162 -8.90 -13.34 8.53
CA SER A 162 -10.14 -12.70 8.07
C SER A 162 -9.93 -11.26 7.61
N SER A 163 -10.54 -10.92 6.48
CA SER A 163 -10.56 -9.56 5.91
C SER A 163 -11.64 -8.68 6.54
N HIS A 164 -11.51 -7.37 6.37
CA HIS A 164 -12.53 -6.40 6.80
C HIS A 164 -13.89 -6.62 6.12
N THR A 165 -13.91 -7.16 4.91
CA THR A 165 -15.14 -7.46 4.16
C THR A 165 -15.81 -8.71 4.73
N ASP A 166 -15.04 -9.77 4.93
CA ASP A 166 -15.58 -11.05 5.35
C ASP A 166 -16.01 -11.03 6.82
N GLU A 167 -15.31 -10.35 7.69
CA GLU A 167 -15.73 -10.22 9.10
C GLU A 167 -17.09 -9.53 9.27
N LYS A 168 -17.52 -8.71 8.30
CA LYS A 168 -18.85 -8.09 8.28
C LYS A 168 -19.91 -8.98 7.67
N ASN A 169 -19.53 -9.94 6.87
CA ASN A 169 -20.46 -10.83 6.23
C ASN A 169 -20.97 -11.87 7.23
N ALA A 170 -22.26 -11.81 7.57
CA ALA A 170 -22.88 -12.75 8.49
C ALA A 170 -22.86 -14.22 7.99
N LYS A 171 -22.69 -14.42 6.67
CA LYS A 171 -22.60 -15.75 6.04
C LYS A 171 -21.15 -16.24 5.91
N TYR A 172 -20.16 -15.45 6.32
CA TYR A 172 -18.76 -15.87 6.26
C TYR A 172 -18.53 -17.03 7.24
N ALA A 173 -18.17 -18.18 6.71
CA ALA A 173 -17.92 -19.43 7.46
C ALA A 173 -16.45 -19.66 7.79
N GLY A 174 -15.55 -18.79 7.35
CA GLY A 174 -14.12 -18.91 7.64
C GLY A 174 -13.74 -18.45 9.04
N PRO A 175 -12.45 -18.50 9.38
CA PRO A 175 -11.95 -18.09 10.70
C PRO A 175 -12.18 -16.58 10.89
N ARG A 176 -12.53 -16.17 12.11
CA ARG A 176 -12.51 -14.76 12.53
C ARG A 176 -11.23 -14.51 13.30
N GLY A 177 -10.35 -13.68 12.74
CA GLY A 177 -8.98 -13.49 13.22
C GLY A 177 -7.97 -14.43 12.56
N LEU A 178 -6.83 -14.63 13.22
CA LEU A 178 -5.77 -15.49 12.74
C LEU A 178 -5.94 -16.94 13.22
N THR A 179 -5.82 -17.88 12.30
CA THR A 179 -5.63 -19.30 12.67
C THR A 179 -4.24 -19.52 13.25
N PHE A 180 -3.96 -20.73 13.71
CA PHE A 180 -2.60 -21.12 14.12
C PHE A 180 -1.59 -20.90 12.99
N PHE A 181 -1.92 -21.27 11.75
CA PHE A 181 -1.07 -21.03 10.58
C PHE A 181 -0.87 -19.54 10.30
N GLY A 182 -1.90 -18.70 10.43
CA GLY A 182 -1.78 -17.25 10.32
C GLY A 182 -0.80 -16.65 11.32
N LYS A 183 -0.77 -17.15 12.56
CA LYS A 183 0.23 -16.77 13.57
C LYS A 183 1.64 -17.20 13.18
N GLN A 184 1.80 -18.39 12.61
CA GLN A 184 3.09 -18.86 12.08
C GLN A 184 3.59 -17.98 10.93
N ILE A 185 2.69 -17.51 10.04
CA ILE A 185 3.04 -16.56 8.98
C ILE A 185 3.61 -15.26 9.58
N ILE A 186 2.94 -14.65 10.56
CA ILE A 186 3.46 -13.44 11.23
C ILE A 186 4.82 -13.69 11.88
N GLN A 187 4.98 -14.80 12.59
CA GLN A 187 6.25 -15.17 13.23
C GLN A 187 7.36 -15.32 12.17
N ARG A 188 7.04 -15.95 11.02
CA ARG A 188 7.99 -16.09 9.92
C ARG A 188 8.35 -14.76 9.30
N MET A 189 7.38 -13.86 9.07
CA MET A 189 7.64 -12.49 8.61
C MET A 189 8.59 -11.77 9.57
N ASN A 190 8.37 -11.86 10.88
CA ASN A 190 9.23 -11.24 11.89
C ASN A 190 10.66 -11.81 11.84
N GLN A 191 10.83 -13.13 11.67
CA GLN A 191 12.14 -13.79 11.54
C GLN A 191 12.89 -13.33 10.29
N LEU A 192 12.20 -13.18 9.17
CA LEU A 192 12.76 -12.71 7.91
C LEU A 192 13.12 -11.21 7.94
N GLY A 193 12.50 -10.43 8.83
CA GLY A 193 12.53 -8.96 8.77
C GLY A 193 11.57 -8.40 7.72
N MET A 194 10.53 -9.15 7.37
CA MET A 194 9.42 -8.67 6.54
C MET A 194 8.39 -8.00 7.42
N ILE A 195 7.93 -6.82 7.04
CA ILE A 195 6.98 -6.01 7.79
C ILE A 195 5.57 -6.61 7.64
N VAL A 196 4.85 -6.74 8.74
CA VAL A 196 3.44 -7.10 8.75
C VAL A 196 2.61 -5.87 8.42
N ASP A 197 1.85 -5.92 7.33
CA ASP A 197 0.91 -4.86 6.96
C ASP A 197 -0.50 -5.25 7.36
N ILE A 198 -1.16 -4.35 8.11
CA ILE A 198 -2.50 -4.55 8.66
C ILE A 198 -3.59 -3.79 7.89
N SER A 199 -3.29 -3.22 6.74
CA SER A 199 -4.33 -2.73 5.83
C SER A 199 -5.24 -3.89 5.39
N HIS A 200 -6.50 -3.64 5.07
CA HIS A 200 -7.50 -4.63 4.66
C HIS A 200 -7.93 -5.67 5.70
N VAL A 201 -7.21 -5.85 6.78
CA VAL A 201 -7.56 -6.90 7.75
C VAL A 201 -8.88 -6.59 8.48
N GLY A 202 -9.57 -7.63 8.88
CA GLY A 202 -10.70 -7.52 9.80
C GLY A 202 -10.24 -7.14 11.21
N GLU A 203 -11.18 -6.71 12.04
CA GLU A 203 -10.88 -6.24 13.40
C GLU A 203 -10.27 -7.36 14.27
N ALA A 204 -10.78 -8.58 14.14
CA ALA A 204 -10.25 -9.74 14.87
C ALA A 204 -8.82 -10.07 14.41
N THR A 205 -8.56 -10.06 13.10
CA THR A 205 -7.22 -10.26 12.53
C THR A 205 -6.26 -9.17 12.99
N PHE A 206 -6.69 -7.90 13.04
CA PHE A 206 -5.89 -6.80 13.55
C PHE A 206 -5.39 -7.07 14.98
N TRP A 207 -6.31 -7.39 15.89
CA TRP A 207 -5.94 -7.62 17.29
C TRP A 207 -5.07 -8.86 17.48
N ASP A 208 -5.33 -9.91 16.71
CA ASP A 208 -4.48 -11.10 16.72
C ASP A 208 -3.08 -10.81 16.16
N ALA A 209 -2.98 -10.00 15.11
CA ALA A 209 -1.69 -9.60 14.54
C ALA A 209 -0.86 -8.78 15.55
N ILE A 210 -1.47 -7.77 16.20
CA ILE A 210 -0.81 -6.96 17.23
C ILE A 210 -0.34 -7.81 18.42
N LYS A 211 -1.12 -8.82 18.83
CA LYS A 211 -0.73 -9.75 19.91
C LYS A 211 0.37 -10.72 19.50
N THR A 212 0.45 -11.08 18.22
CA THR A 212 1.36 -12.11 17.73
C THR A 212 2.71 -11.54 17.30
N THR A 213 2.72 -10.35 16.71
CA THR A 213 3.96 -9.76 16.18
C THR A 213 4.88 -9.31 17.31
N THR A 214 6.20 -9.48 17.08
CA THR A 214 7.26 -8.95 17.96
C THR A 214 7.98 -7.76 17.33
N LYS A 215 7.53 -7.31 16.15
CA LYS A 215 8.10 -6.20 15.39
C LYS A 215 7.04 -5.15 15.11
N PRO A 216 7.42 -3.90 14.83
CA PRO A 216 6.50 -2.87 14.39
C PRO A 216 5.72 -3.28 13.13
N VAL A 217 4.42 -2.99 13.13
CA VAL A 217 3.55 -3.19 11.96
C VAL A 217 3.41 -1.90 11.16
N ILE A 218 2.88 -2.01 9.94
CA ILE A 218 2.40 -0.84 9.19
C ILE A 218 0.93 -1.00 8.82
N ALA A 219 0.24 0.13 8.68
CA ALA A 219 -0.93 0.23 7.82
C ALA A 219 -0.48 0.96 6.56
N SER A 220 -0.26 0.21 5.47
CA SER A 220 0.32 0.75 4.24
C SER A 220 -0.59 1.78 3.56
N HIS A 221 -1.93 1.66 3.73
CA HIS A 221 -2.92 2.54 3.13
C HIS A 221 -4.26 2.50 3.90
N SER A 222 -4.32 3.16 5.05
CA SER A 222 -5.54 3.27 5.88
C SER A 222 -5.61 4.63 6.56
N ASN A 223 -6.83 5.11 6.85
CA ASN A 223 -7.07 6.39 7.50
C ASN A 223 -7.77 6.21 8.85
N ALA A 224 -8.27 7.30 9.45
CA ALA A 224 -8.97 7.27 10.72
C ALA A 224 -10.48 7.03 10.53
N TYR A 225 -11.01 5.99 11.18
CA TYR A 225 -12.43 5.65 11.15
C TYR A 225 -13.34 6.76 11.68
N THR A 226 -12.89 7.45 12.72
CA THR A 226 -13.65 8.57 13.32
C THR A 226 -13.88 9.71 12.34
N ILE A 227 -12.96 9.91 11.38
CA ILE A 227 -13.11 10.93 10.32
C ILE A 227 -13.97 10.41 9.17
N CYS A 228 -13.73 9.19 8.72
CA CYS A 228 -14.49 8.55 7.66
C CYS A 228 -14.81 7.10 8.05
N PRO A 229 -16.06 6.78 8.47
CA PRO A 229 -16.43 5.51 9.10
C PRO A 229 -16.62 4.38 8.06
N VAL A 230 -15.54 4.05 7.37
CA VAL A 230 -15.44 2.88 6.49
C VAL A 230 -14.54 1.83 7.12
N THR A 231 -14.81 0.56 6.89
CA THR A 231 -14.07 -0.53 7.55
C THR A 231 -12.64 -0.71 7.08
N ARG A 232 -12.25 0.02 6.04
CA ARG A 232 -10.85 0.13 5.62
C ARG A 232 -10.02 1.06 6.51
N ASN A 233 -10.68 1.89 7.32
CA ASN A 233 -10.05 2.84 8.22
C ASN A 233 -9.94 2.26 9.64
N LEU A 234 -8.92 2.70 10.36
CA LEU A 234 -8.59 2.23 11.70
C LEU A 234 -9.40 2.99 12.76
N LYS A 235 -9.94 2.27 13.73
CA LYS A 235 -10.55 2.86 14.93
C LYS A 235 -9.48 3.50 15.84
N ASP A 236 -9.87 4.41 16.71
CA ASP A 236 -8.94 5.15 17.59
C ASP A 236 -8.13 4.24 18.52
N ASP A 237 -8.71 3.14 18.99
CA ASP A 237 -8.02 2.13 19.80
C ASP A 237 -7.00 1.34 18.97
N GLN A 238 -7.31 1.05 17.71
CA GLN A 238 -6.38 0.41 16.77
C GLN A 238 -5.21 1.36 16.44
N ILE A 239 -5.48 2.66 16.21
CA ILE A 239 -4.44 3.68 15.96
C ILE A 239 -3.50 3.76 17.18
N LYS A 240 -4.05 3.80 18.38
CA LYS A 240 -3.25 3.78 19.63
C LYS A 240 -2.43 2.50 19.77
N ALA A 241 -3.00 1.35 19.39
CA ALA A 241 -2.29 0.06 19.44
C ALA A 241 -1.12 0.02 18.45
N VAL A 242 -1.29 0.54 17.22
CA VAL A 242 -0.19 0.68 16.25
C VAL A 242 0.91 1.58 16.81
N GLY A 243 0.55 2.75 17.37
CA GLY A 243 1.53 3.65 17.99
C GLY A 243 2.28 2.99 19.15
N LYS A 244 1.59 2.24 20.03
CA LYS A 244 2.21 1.49 21.14
C LYS A 244 3.13 0.36 20.64
N ASN A 245 2.82 -0.25 19.50
CA ASN A 245 3.65 -1.26 18.86
C ASN A 245 4.90 -0.65 18.19
N GLY A 246 4.99 0.68 18.06
CA GLY A 246 6.06 1.39 17.33
C GLY A 246 5.85 1.37 15.81
N GLY A 247 4.65 1.05 15.37
CA GLY A 247 4.26 0.97 13.97
C GLY A 247 3.96 2.33 13.34
N VAL A 248 3.67 2.32 12.05
CA VAL A 248 3.37 3.52 11.24
C VAL A 248 2.07 3.34 10.45
N ILE A 249 1.27 4.39 10.37
CA ILE A 249 0.07 4.45 9.54
C ILE A 249 0.32 5.43 8.41
N HIS A 250 0.24 4.96 7.18
CA HIS A 250 0.37 5.76 5.98
C HIS A 250 -1.00 6.19 5.47
N LEU A 251 -1.15 7.50 5.26
CA LEU A 251 -2.41 8.09 4.81
C LEU A 251 -2.72 7.66 3.38
N ASN A 252 -3.98 7.35 3.15
CA ASN A 252 -4.52 6.99 1.84
C ASN A 252 -5.32 8.18 1.27
N PHE A 253 -5.05 8.56 0.02
CA PHE A 253 -5.74 9.66 -0.66
C PHE A 253 -6.99 9.24 -1.43
N PHE A 254 -7.38 7.97 -1.36
CA PHE A 254 -8.62 7.52 -2.00
C PHE A 254 -9.82 8.20 -1.36
N SER A 255 -10.55 8.96 -2.16
CA SER A 255 -11.61 9.86 -1.68
C SER A 255 -12.66 9.16 -0.80
N ALA A 256 -12.97 7.88 -1.08
CA ALA A 256 -13.91 7.10 -0.28
C ALA A 256 -13.42 6.76 1.14
N PHE A 257 -12.13 6.93 1.43
CA PHE A 257 -11.54 6.73 2.76
C PHE A 257 -11.31 8.06 3.50
N VAL A 258 -11.57 9.19 2.83
CA VAL A 258 -11.37 10.54 3.35
C VAL A 258 -12.71 11.26 3.55
N ASP A 259 -13.65 11.10 2.61
CA ASP A 259 -14.98 11.71 2.64
C ASP A 259 -16.07 10.64 2.65
N SER A 260 -16.77 10.50 3.78
CA SER A 260 -17.87 9.55 3.94
C SER A 260 -19.05 9.78 2.99
N SER A 261 -19.19 10.99 2.44
CA SER A 261 -20.22 11.33 1.44
C SER A 261 -19.83 10.97 0.01
N PHE A 262 -18.53 10.67 -0.25
CA PHE A 262 -18.01 10.44 -1.60
C PHE A 262 -18.72 9.32 -2.33
N GLN A 263 -18.96 8.17 -1.67
CA GLN A 263 -19.60 7.02 -2.32
C GLN A 263 -21.01 7.37 -2.81
N ALA A 264 -21.81 8.06 -2.00
CA ALA A 264 -23.15 8.48 -2.39
C ALA A 264 -23.12 9.47 -3.57
N LYS A 265 -22.21 10.47 -3.49
CA LYS A 265 -22.01 11.46 -4.56
C LYS A 265 -21.53 10.81 -5.86
N ASN A 266 -20.57 9.90 -5.77
CA ASN A 266 -20.03 9.18 -6.93
C ASN A 266 -21.09 8.27 -7.57
N MET A 267 -21.87 7.54 -6.78
CA MET A 267 -22.99 6.74 -7.31
C MET A 267 -24.07 7.61 -7.97
N ALA A 268 -24.42 8.74 -7.37
CA ALA A 268 -25.38 9.69 -7.95
C ALA A 268 -24.85 10.26 -9.27
N PHE A 269 -23.57 10.67 -9.29
CA PHE A 269 -22.91 11.14 -10.51
C PHE A 269 -22.91 10.06 -11.61
N ARG A 270 -22.51 8.83 -11.32
CA ARG A 270 -22.48 7.70 -12.28
C ARG A 270 -23.87 7.36 -12.81
N ARG A 271 -24.91 7.43 -11.95
CA ARG A 271 -26.31 7.23 -12.41
C ARG A 271 -26.77 8.31 -13.38
N LYS A 272 -26.39 9.57 -13.10
CA LYS A 272 -26.75 10.72 -13.94
C LYS A 272 -25.98 10.75 -15.26
N HIS A 273 -24.75 10.27 -15.25
CA HIS A 273 -23.82 10.28 -16.39
C HIS A 273 -23.47 8.85 -16.81
N LYS A 274 -24.47 7.91 -16.76
CA LYS A 274 -24.35 6.62 -17.43
C LYS A 274 -24.17 6.90 -18.94
N THR A 275 -22.93 7.14 -19.32
CA THR A 275 -22.49 6.91 -20.67
C THR A 275 -22.10 5.45 -20.75
N GLU A 276 -22.71 4.81 -21.67
CA GLU A 276 -22.66 3.48 -22.24
C GLU A 276 -21.38 2.69 -22.01
#